data_d3fd50699641dfb1079c698d17da81f3
#
_entry.id   d3fd50699641dfb1079c698d17da81f3
#
_cell.length_a   1.000
_cell.length_b   1.000
_cell.length_c   1.000
_cell.angle_alpha   90.00
_cell.angle_beta   90.00
_cell.angle_gamma   90.00
#
_symmetry.space_group_name_H-M   'P 1'
#
loop_
_entity.id
_entity.type
_entity.pdbx_description
1 polymer ?
#
loop_
_entity_poly.entity_id
_entity_poly.type
_entity_poly.pdbx_seq_one_letter_code
_entity_poly.pdbx_strand_id
1 'polypeptide(L)'
;MVDHSTCRCARTVARLVPVIAGLLFLSAVRPVVAQESARDIVDRVDRLMRGNSSRGTVRMDIVTEHWSRAMEMRIWSLGTEYALIRVTAPQKDAGTATLKAGNDIWNYLPRVDRTIKLPPSLMSAAWMGSHFTNDDLVKESRIIDDYDIEIGFEGAREGIEVWEFELTPKPEAAVVWGRIVEQVRKRDLMPLWARYYDDRGELARSLRFEDFKTMGGRLVPTRMVVEPADKPGESTVITYADLEFDVPLDVSFFSLRRLQREAGSD
;
A
#
# COMPACT_ATOMS: atom_id res chain seq x y z
N MET A 1 -43.51 101.01 -46.44
CA MET A 1 -42.83 101.47 -45.27
C MET A 1 -42.59 100.21 -44.36
N VAL A 2 -41.37 99.92 -44.19
CA VAL A 2 -40.83 98.66 -43.77
C VAL A 2 -40.89 98.58 -42.27
N ASP A 3 -41.25 97.40 -41.69
CA ASP A 3 -40.80 97.07 -40.35
C ASP A 3 -40.38 95.61 -40.24
N HIS A 4 -39.18 95.47 -39.77
CA HIS A 4 -38.49 94.20 -39.59
C HIS A 4 -38.65 93.71 -38.16
N SER A 5 -39.26 92.55 -37.97
CA SER A 5 -39.25 91.87 -36.68
C SER A 5 -38.44 90.60 -36.80
N THR A 6 -37.28 90.59 -36.18
CA THR A 6 -36.34 89.45 -36.10
C THR A 6 -36.82 88.50 -35.04
N CYS A 7 -37.11 87.25 -35.45
CA CYS A 7 -37.42 86.13 -34.55
C CYS A 7 -36.13 85.40 -34.19
N ARG A 8 -35.75 85.39 -32.89
CA ARG A 8 -34.65 84.63 -32.37
C ARG A 8 -35.07 83.18 -32.03
N CYS A 9 -34.65 82.27 -32.82
CA CYS A 9 -34.74 80.83 -32.46
C CYS A 9 -33.71 80.43 -31.42
N ALA A 10 -34.18 80.07 -30.23
CA ALA A 10 -33.34 79.46 -29.23
C ALA A 10 -33.11 77.96 -29.54
N ARG A 11 -31.90 77.60 -29.80
CA ARG A 11 -31.47 76.15 -29.97
C ARG A 11 -31.15 75.54 -28.60
N THR A 12 -32.03 74.63 -28.15
CA THR A 12 -31.82 73.81 -26.98
C THR A 12 -30.89 72.70 -27.37
N VAL A 13 -29.67 72.68 -26.84
CA VAL A 13 -28.70 71.60 -27.02
C VAL A 13 -28.96 70.53 -25.97
N ALA A 14 -29.54 69.42 -26.38
CA ALA A 14 -29.65 68.23 -25.53
C ALA A 14 -28.27 67.54 -25.41
N ARG A 15 -27.73 67.52 -24.17
CA ARG A 15 -26.52 66.77 -23.85
C ARG A 15 -26.92 65.30 -23.64
N LEU A 16 -26.53 64.42 -24.57
CA LEU A 16 -26.52 62.96 -24.37
C LEU A 16 -25.40 62.60 -23.39
N VAL A 17 -25.78 62.05 -22.23
CA VAL A 17 -24.85 61.39 -21.29
C VAL A 17 -24.77 59.92 -21.67
N PRO A 18 -23.59 59.37 -22.02
CA PRO A 18 -23.44 57.92 -22.29
C PRO A 18 -23.46 57.16 -20.94
N VAL A 19 -24.49 56.31 -20.75
CA VAL A 19 -24.54 55.34 -19.68
C VAL A 19 -23.58 54.21 -20.08
N ILE A 20 -22.38 54.16 -19.45
CA ILE A 20 -21.47 53.07 -19.55
C ILE A 20 -21.99 51.94 -18.63
N ALA A 21 -22.66 50.96 -19.23
CA ALA A 21 -23.04 49.74 -18.53
C ALA A 21 -21.78 48.89 -18.29
N GLY A 22 -21.20 48.99 -17.09
CA GLY A 22 -20.09 48.14 -16.65
C GLY A 22 -20.56 46.69 -16.48
N LEU A 23 -20.25 45.80 -17.42
CA LEU A 23 -20.39 44.37 -17.25
C LEU A 23 -19.34 43.90 -16.21
N LEU A 24 -19.78 43.73 -14.97
CA LEU A 24 -19.06 43.01 -13.95
C LEU A 24 -18.99 41.52 -14.35
N PHE A 25 -17.88 41.10 -14.96
CA PHE A 25 -17.53 39.69 -15.09
C PHE A 25 -17.25 39.15 -13.70
N LEU A 26 -18.22 38.50 -13.05
CA LEU A 26 -17.99 37.66 -11.89
C LEU A 26 -17.24 36.43 -12.38
N SER A 27 -15.90 36.49 -12.31
CA SER A 27 -15.05 35.31 -12.48
C SER A 27 -15.36 34.35 -11.31
N ALA A 28 -16.16 33.33 -11.57
CA ALA A 28 -16.41 32.26 -10.63
C ALA A 28 -15.08 31.50 -10.45
N VAL A 29 -14.35 31.79 -9.37
CA VAL A 29 -13.20 31.02 -8.92
C VAL A 29 -13.74 29.65 -8.54
N ARG A 30 -13.63 28.67 -9.45
CA ARG A 30 -13.89 27.28 -9.14
C ARG A 30 -12.79 26.83 -8.16
N PRO A 31 -13.12 26.26 -6.99
CA PRO A 31 -12.11 25.67 -6.14
C PRO A 31 -11.41 24.60 -6.96
N VAL A 32 -10.11 24.73 -7.16
CA VAL A 32 -9.25 23.66 -7.66
C VAL A 32 -9.21 22.64 -6.53
N VAL A 33 -10.02 21.61 -6.65
CA VAL A 33 -9.83 20.41 -5.80
C VAL A 33 -8.47 19.88 -6.19
N ALA A 34 -7.51 19.98 -5.29
CA ALA A 34 -6.18 19.40 -5.49
C ALA A 34 -6.38 17.91 -5.77
N GLN A 35 -5.95 17.46 -6.94
CA GLN A 35 -5.98 16.04 -7.28
C GLN A 35 -5.08 15.30 -6.30
N GLU A 36 -5.59 14.28 -5.64
CA GLU A 36 -4.83 13.46 -4.69
C GLU A 36 -3.62 12.86 -5.42
N SER A 37 -2.44 12.93 -4.82
CA SER A 37 -1.22 12.40 -5.47
C SER A 37 -1.23 10.86 -5.46
N ALA A 38 -0.51 10.26 -6.42
CA ALA A 38 -0.31 8.80 -6.46
C ALA A 38 0.21 8.27 -5.12
N ARG A 39 1.17 8.98 -4.52
CA ARG A 39 1.73 8.67 -3.20
C ARG A 39 0.67 8.65 -2.09
N ASP A 40 -0.22 9.66 -2.05
CA ASP A 40 -1.25 9.74 -1.01
C ASP A 40 -2.27 8.61 -1.16
N ILE A 41 -2.62 8.21 -2.40
CA ILE A 41 -3.52 7.09 -2.66
C ILE A 41 -2.91 5.78 -2.18
N VAL A 42 -1.65 5.49 -2.55
CA VAL A 42 -0.94 4.27 -2.13
C VAL A 42 -0.75 4.22 -0.62
N ASP A 43 -0.40 5.33 0.04
CA ASP A 43 -0.31 5.44 1.50
C ASP A 43 -1.65 5.13 2.17
N ARG A 44 -2.75 5.61 1.58
CA ARG A 44 -4.10 5.32 2.09
C ARG A 44 -4.49 3.85 1.93
N VAL A 45 -4.15 3.22 0.80
CA VAL A 45 -4.33 1.78 0.58
C VAL A 45 -3.59 0.99 1.65
N ASP A 46 -2.31 1.29 1.86
CA ASP A 46 -1.47 0.62 2.84
C ASP A 46 -2.04 0.75 4.27
N ARG A 47 -2.46 1.97 4.67
CA ARG A 47 -3.08 2.19 5.99
C ARG A 47 -4.39 1.44 6.18
N LEU A 48 -5.20 1.29 5.13
CA LEU A 48 -6.44 0.50 5.19
C LEU A 48 -6.14 -0.98 5.46
N MET A 49 -5.08 -1.51 4.82
CA MET A 49 -4.70 -2.91 4.94
C MET A 49 -4.04 -3.24 6.28
N ARG A 50 -3.32 -2.30 6.88
CA ARG A 50 -2.51 -2.54 8.08
C ARG A 50 -3.15 -2.06 9.38
N GLY A 51 -3.84 -0.91 9.37
CA GLY A 51 -4.26 -0.19 10.58
C GLY A 51 -3.08 0.42 11.33
N ASN A 52 -3.33 0.96 12.53
CA ASN A 52 -2.26 1.44 13.43
C ASN A 52 -1.57 0.27 14.14
N SER A 53 -2.32 -0.76 14.44
CA SER A 53 -1.86 -2.04 14.95
C SER A 53 -2.80 -3.13 14.47
N SER A 54 -2.31 -4.37 14.40
CA SER A 54 -3.15 -5.51 14.06
C SER A 54 -2.68 -6.78 14.76
N ARG A 55 -3.60 -7.75 14.87
CA ARG A 55 -3.28 -9.13 15.19
C ARG A 55 -4.18 -10.06 14.38
N GLY A 56 -3.69 -11.25 14.09
CA GLY A 56 -4.47 -12.22 13.35
C GLY A 56 -3.84 -13.59 13.33
N THR A 57 -4.57 -14.52 12.74
CA THR A 57 -4.11 -15.87 12.43
C THR A 57 -4.11 -16.06 10.93
N VAL A 58 -3.00 -16.55 10.40
CA VAL A 58 -2.85 -16.82 8.98
C VAL A 58 -2.39 -18.24 8.75
N ARG A 59 -2.83 -18.81 7.63
CA ARG A 59 -2.30 -20.03 7.05
C ARG A 59 -1.43 -19.65 5.85
N MET A 60 -0.24 -20.24 5.76
CA MET A 60 0.63 -20.13 4.60
C MET A 60 0.84 -21.51 3.99
N ASP A 61 0.45 -21.67 2.73
CA ASP A 61 0.67 -22.86 1.91
C ASP A 61 1.73 -22.55 0.87
N ILE A 62 2.82 -23.32 0.87
CA ILE A 62 3.93 -23.19 -0.08
C ILE A 62 3.94 -24.43 -0.97
N VAL A 63 4.00 -24.22 -2.27
CA VAL A 63 4.13 -25.27 -3.29
C VAL A 63 5.34 -24.96 -4.14
N THR A 64 6.25 -25.93 -4.22
CA THR A 64 7.42 -25.89 -5.11
C THR A 64 7.42 -27.16 -5.98
N GLU A 65 8.29 -27.21 -6.98
CA GLU A 65 8.44 -28.40 -7.83
C GLU A 65 8.73 -29.67 -7.00
N HIS A 66 9.46 -29.55 -5.87
CA HIS A 66 9.98 -30.71 -5.15
C HIS A 66 9.26 -31.01 -3.84
N TRP A 67 8.53 -30.04 -3.27
CA TRP A 67 7.86 -30.20 -1.98
C TRP A 67 6.72 -29.21 -1.81
N SER A 68 5.81 -29.56 -0.89
CA SER A 68 4.81 -28.62 -0.40
C SER A 68 4.82 -28.56 1.13
N ARG A 69 4.44 -27.40 1.68
CA ARG A 69 4.41 -27.17 3.12
C ARG A 69 3.25 -26.25 3.48
N ALA A 70 2.55 -26.60 4.56
CA ALA A 70 1.55 -25.74 5.15
C ALA A 70 1.97 -25.33 6.56
N MET A 71 1.77 -24.07 6.92
CA MET A 71 2.03 -23.53 8.27
C MET A 71 0.87 -22.67 8.72
N GLU A 72 0.55 -22.74 10.01
CA GLU A 72 -0.32 -21.77 10.67
C GLU A 72 0.52 -20.84 11.53
N MET A 73 0.16 -19.57 11.55
CA MET A 73 0.95 -18.55 12.23
C MET A 73 0.04 -17.54 12.90
N ARG A 74 0.46 -17.04 14.04
CA ARG A 74 -0.08 -15.81 14.64
C ARG A 74 0.80 -14.64 14.24
N ILE A 75 0.17 -13.54 13.90
CA ILE A 75 0.82 -12.32 13.49
C ILE A 75 0.38 -11.15 14.37
N TRP A 76 1.30 -10.24 14.63
CA TRP A 76 1.07 -8.96 15.31
C TRP A 76 1.86 -7.88 14.59
N SER A 77 1.29 -6.70 14.44
CA SER A 77 1.99 -5.53 13.89
C SER A 77 1.66 -4.25 14.66
N LEU A 78 2.58 -3.30 14.67
CA LEU A 78 2.40 -1.96 15.21
C LEU A 78 3.09 -0.95 14.27
N GLY A 79 2.29 -0.12 13.64
CA GLY A 79 2.73 0.80 12.59
C GLY A 79 3.46 0.07 11.47
N THR A 80 4.44 0.75 10.89
CA THR A 80 5.34 0.22 9.86
C THR A 80 6.60 -0.41 10.44
N GLU A 81 6.88 -0.21 11.73
CA GLU A 81 8.17 -0.47 12.33
C GLU A 81 8.26 -1.83 13.03
N TYR A 82 7.13 -2.38 13.50
CA TYR A 82 7.15 -3.57 14.32
C TYR A 82 6.23 -4.66 13.80
N ALA A 83 6.75 -5.87 13.71
CA ALA A 83 5.96 -7.08 13.45
C ALA A 83 6.54 -8.28 14.19
N LEU A 84 5.67 -9.13 14.70
CA LEU A 84 6.02 -10.43 15.26
C LEU A 84 5.17 -11.49 14.58
N ILE A 85 5.83 -12.50 14.03
CA ILE A 85 5.18 -13.65 13.38
C ILE A 85 5.64 -14.90 14.12
N ARG A 86 4.69 -15.76 14.49
CA ARG A 86 5.00 -17.00 15.20
C ARG A 86 4.27 -18.17 14.58
N VAL A 87 5.00 -19.21 14.22
CA VAL A 87 4.45 -20.48 13.74
C VAL A 87 3.79 -21.21 14.89
N THR A 88 2.55 -21.64 14.69
CA THR A 88 1.76 -22.43 15.66
C THR A 88 1.57 -23.87 15.20
N ALA A 89 1.55 -24.13 13.90
CA ALA A 89 1.47 -25.45 13.30
C ALA A 89 2.31 -25.54 12.00
N PRO A 90 2.82 -26.70 11.64
CA PRO A 90 2.75 -28.00 12.34
C PRO A 90 3.68 -28.03 13.57
N GLN A 91 3.48 -28.99 14.46
CA GLN A 91 4.25 -29.14 15.72
C GLN A 91 5.76 -29.14 15.53
N LYS A 92 6.25 -29.70 14.42
CA LYS A 92 7.70 -29.70 14.08
C LYS A 92 8.30 -28.31 13.90
N ASP A 93 7.49 -27.31 13.58
CA ASP A 93 7.89 -25.93 13.27
C ASP A 93 7.36 -24.93 14.34
N ALA A 94 6.47 -25.40 15.20
CA ALA A 94 5.84 -24.58 16.23
C ALA A 94 6.87 -23.88 17.13
N GLY A 95 6.61 -22.62 17.47
CA GLY A 95 7.52 -21.76 18.21
C GLY A 95 8.58 -21.04 17.38
N THR A 96 8.83 -21.46 16.12
CA THR A 96 9.65 -20.65 15.20
C THR A 96 9.01 -19.29 15.05
N ALA A 97 9.80 -18.23 15.22
CA ALA A 97 9.27 -16.88 15.21
C ALA A 97 10.21 -15.90 14.50
N THR A 98 9.62 -14.89 13.88
CA THR A 98 10.31 -13.76 13.24
C THR A 98 9.85 -12.47 13.91
N LEU A 99 10.80 -11.65 14.36
CA LEU A 99 10.58 -10.30 14.86
C LEU A 99 11.19 -9.30 13.90
N LYS A 100 10.38 -8.34 13.46
CA LYS A 100 10.83 -7.10 12.84
C LYS A 100 10.79 -5.98 13.86
N ALA A 101 11.85 -5.20 13.98
CA ALA A 101 11.87 -3.94 14.73
C ALA A 101 12.73 -2.92 13.98
N GLY A 102 12.10 -1.90 13.41
CA GLY A 102 12.73 -1.00 12.45
C GLY A 102 13.20 -1.77 11.21
N ASN A 103 14.47 -1.59 10.86
CA ASN A 103 15.11 -2.27 9.72
C ASN A 103 15.72 -3.64 10.09
N ASP A 104 15.60 -4.05 11.33
CA ASP A 104 16.21 -5.27 11.82
C ASP A 104 15.22 -6.42 11.85
N ILE A 105 15.68 -7.61 11.44
CA ILE A 105 14.93 -8.87 11.54
C ILE A 105 15.70 -9.83 12.42
N TRP A 106 14.99 -10.49 13.33
CA TRP A 106 15.49 -11.60 14.14
C TRP A 106 14.62 -12.84 13.93
N ASN A 107 15.27 -13.97 13.74
CA ASN A 107 14.59 -15.26 13.72
C ASN A 107 14.94 -16.06 15.00
N TYR A 108 13.94 -16.66 15.61
CA TYR A 108 14.08 -17.59 16.72
C TYR A 108 13.81 -19.02 16.26
N LEU A 109 14.74 -19.91 16.55
CA LEU A 109 14.71 -21.32 16.21
C LEU A 109 14.62 -22.15 17.50
N PRO A 110 13.40 -22.56 17.94
CA PRO A 110 13.19 -23.18 19.24
C PRO A 110 13.91 -24.51 19.42
N ARG A 111 14.11 -25.29 18.34
CA ARG A 111 14.80 -26.60 18.39
C ARG A 111 16.24 -26.53 18.89
N VAL A 112 16.89 -25.39 18.68
CA VAL A 112 18.29 -25.16 19.05
C VAL A 112 18.44 -23.97 20.00
N ASP A 113 17.31 -23.45 20.48
CA ASP A 113 17.21 -22.26 21.35
C ASP A 113 18.11 -21.10 20.88
N ARG A 114 18.00 -20.75 19.60
CA ARG A 114 18.85 -19.71 18.99
C ARG A 114 18.01 -18.56 18.43
N THR A 115 18.41 -17.35 18.80
CA THR A 115 17.99 -16.11 18.17
C THR A 115 19.09 -15.61 17.26
N ILE A 116 18.75 -15.37 15.98
CA ILE A 116 19.69 -14.95 14.94
C ILE A 116 19.18 -13.63 14.36
N LYS A 117 20.02 -12.58 14.41
CA LYS A 117 19.79 -11.35 13.66
C LYS A 117 20.16 -11.59 12.19
N LEU A 118 19.27 -11.28 11.27
CA LEU A 118 19.55 -11.44 9.84
C LEU A 118 20.49 -10.32 9.35
N PRO A 119 21.61 -10.67 8.72
CA PRO A 119 22.49 -9.67 8.10
C PRO A 119 21.85 -9.13 6.81
N PRO A 120 22.21 -7.90 6.37
CA PRO A 120 21.68 -7.29 5.13
C PRO A 120 21.83 -8.18 3.89
N SER A 121 22.88 -9.02 3.83
CA SER A 121 23.12 -9.95 2.71
C SER A 121 22.05 -11.06 2.57
N LEU A 122 21.20 -11.28 3.58
CA LEU A 122 20.12 -12.25 3.53
C LEU A 122 18.75 -11.61 3.29
N MET A 123 18.66 -10.31 3.03
CA MET A 123 17.36 -9.64 2.81
C MET A 123 16.66 -10.16 1.53
N SER A 124 17.39 -10.45 0.47
CA SER A 124 16.85 -11.06 -0.75
C SER A 124 16.55 -12.56 -0.65
N ALA A 125 16.97 -13.22 0.44
CA ALA A 125 16.72 -14.64 0.62
C ALA A 125 15.24 -14.92 0.95
N ALA A 126 14.77 -16.12 0.55
CA ALA A 126 13.42 -16.59 0.79
C ALA A 126 13.11 -16.67 2.30
N TRP A 127 12.05 -15.98 2.74
CA TRP A 127 11.58 -16.07 4.10
C TRP A 127 10.85 -17.40 4.34
N MET A 128 11.36 -18.19 5.30
CA MET A 128 10.82 -19.50 5.68
C MET A 128 10.65 -20.50 4.51
N GLY A 129 11.38 -20.30 3.41
CA GLY A 129 11.29 -21.13 2.20
C GLY A 129 10.10 -20.77 1.30
N SER A 130 9.41 -19.66 1.56
CA SER A 130 8.31 -19.15 0.73
C SER A 130 8.83 -18.34 -0.46
N HIS A 131 7.91 -17.86 -1.30
CA HIS A 131 8.21 -16.91 -2.40
C HIS A 131 8.19 -15.44 -1.94
N PHE A 132 8.09 -15.20 -0.63
CA PHE A 132 8.42 -13.91 -0.02
C PHE A 132 9.89 -13.86 0.36
N THR A 133 10.50 -12.68 0.26
CA THR A 133 11.85 -12.43 0.74
C THR A 133 11.84 -11.92 2.18
N ASN A 134 12.96 -11.94 2.87
CA ASN A 134 13.08 -11.27 4.16
C ASN A 134 12.90 -9.74 4.02
N ASP A 135 13.27 -9.16 2.88
CA ASP A 135 13.10 -7.75 2.59
C ASP A 135 11.62 -7.35 2.53
N ASP A 136 10.74 -8.21 2.02
CA ASP A 136 9.30 -7.95 1.97
C ASP A 136 8.74 -7.66 3.37
N LEU A 137 9.22 -8.35 4.41
CA LEU A 137 8.79 -8.12 5.78
C LEU A 137 9.18 -6.73 6.32
N VAL A 138 10.23 -6.12 5.76
CA VAL A 138 10.74 -4.80 6.16
C VAL A 138 10.20 -3.71 5.27
N LYS A 139 10.26 -3.91 3.94
CA LYS A 139 10.08 -2.87 2.93
C LYS A 139 8.65 -2.71 2.45
N GLU A 140 7.84 -3.75 2.46
CA GLU A 140 6.42 -3.65 2.09
C GLU A 140 5.68 -2.58 2.91
N SER A 141 6.08 -2.41 4.17
CA SER A 141 5.54 -1.37 5.04
C SER A 141 6.16 0.03 4.85
N ARG A 142 7.17 0.20 3.98
CA ARG A 142 7.89 1.45 3.72
C ARG A 142 7.93 1.82 2.23
N ILE A 143 7.05 1.22 1.44
CA ILE A 143 7.03 1.39 -0.02
C ILE A 143 6.95 2.88 -0.42
N ILE A 144 6.17 3.67 0.31
CA ILE A 144 6.04 5.12 0.09
C ILE A 144 7.31 5.93 0.41
N ASP A 145 8.20 5.40 1.24
CA ASP A 145 9.45 6.08 1.62
C ASP A 145 10.57 5.74 0.65
N ASP A 146 10.62 4.50 0.17
CA ASP A 146 11.71 3.96 -0.63
C ASP A 146 11.48 4.10 -2.15
N TYR A 147 10.25 4.39 -2.61
CA TYR A 147 9.91 4.49 -4.03
C TYR A 147 9.33 5.85 -4.41
N ASP A 148 9.60 6.29 -5.63
CA ASP A 148 8.84 7.31 -6.32
C ASP A 148 7.63 6.63 -6.97
N ILE A 149 6.43 7.23 -6.84
CA ILE A 149 5.16 6.61 -7.20
C ILE A 149 4.44 7.49 -8.19
N GLU A 150 4.10 6.92 -9.35
CA GLU A 150 3.36 7.60 -10.41
C GLU A 150 2.12 6.79 -10.82
N ILE A 151 1.10 7.45 -11.36
CA ILE A 151 -0.05 6.78 -11.98
C ILE A 151 0.34 6.45 -13.42
N GLY A 152 0.60 5.17 -13.70
CA GLY A 152 0.88 4.68 -15.03
C GLY A 152 -0.39 4.48 -15.87
N PHE A 153 -1.53 4.16 -15.23
CA PHE A 153 -2.83 4.04 -15.87
C PHE A 153 -3.96 4.43 -14.90
N GLU A 154 -4.98 5.08 -15.45
CA GLU A 154 -6.23 5.38 -14.76
C GLU A 154 -7.42 5.15 -15.71
N GLY A 155 -8.38 4.33 -15.30
CA GLY A 155 -9.56 4.01 -16.09
C GLY A 155 -10.11 2.61 -15.82
N ALA A 156 -10.95 2.11 -16.75
CA ALA A 156 -11.55 0.79 -16.64
C ALA A 156 -10.63 -0.32 -17.19
N ARG A 157 -10.46 -1.39 -16.40
CA ARG A 157 -9.89 -2.67 -16.82
C ARG A 157 -10.92 -3.75 -16.54
N GLU A 158 -11.30 -4.49 -17.54
CA GLU A 158 -12.33 -5.57 -17.43
C GLU A 158 -13.63 -5.09 -16.75
N GLY A 159 -14.02 -3.84 -16.99
CA GLY A 159 -15.23 -3.23 -16.42
C GLY A 159 -15.08 -2.73 -14.98
N ILE A 160 -13.88 -2.74 -14.41
CA ILE A 160 -13.57 -2.23 -13.06
C ILE A 160 -12.75 -0.95 -13.20
N GLU A 161 -13.19 0.13 -12.55
CA GLU A 161 -12.41 1.37 -12.45
C GLU A 161 -11.21 1.17 -11.53
N VAL A 162 -10.00 1.38 -12.07
CA VAL A 162 -8.73 1.13 -11.39
C VAL A 162 -7.75 2.28 -11.57
N TRP A 163 -6.76 2.34 -10.69
CA TRP A 163 -5.43 2.90 -10.94
C TRP A 163 -4.41 1.77 -11.10
N GLU A 164 -3.43 1.96 -11.97
CA GLU A 164 -2.19 1.21 -11.98
C GLU A 164 -1.07 2.18 -11.59
N PHE A 165 -0.43 1.91 -10.47
CA PHE A 165 0.71 2.68 -9.97
C PHE A 165 2.00 2.04 -10.45
N GLU A 166 2.94 2.86 -10.90
CA GLU A 166 4.30 2.46 -11.19
C GLU A 166 5.23 3.03 -10.11
N LEU A 167 5.99 2.14 -9.47
CA LEU A 167 6.85 2.44 -8.35
C LEU A 167 8.30 2.19 -8.78
N THR A 168 9.12 3.24 -8.77
CA THR A 168 10.55 3.20 -9.11
C THR A 168 11.37 3.46 -7.86
N PRO A 169 12.38 2.64 -7.53
CA PRO A 169 13.19 2.87 -6.33
C PRO A 169 13.90 4.21 -6.41
N LYS A 170 13.95 4.91 -5.27
CA LYS A 170 14.77 6.10 -5.12
C LYS A 170 16.26 5.73 -5.17
N PRO A 171 17.14 6.62 -5.64
CA PRO A 171 18.57 6.31 -5.82
C PRO A 171 19.28 5.79 -4.57
N GLU A 172 18.85 6.24 -3.38
CA GLU A 172 19.40 5.84 -2.08
C GLU A 172 18.70 4.65 -1.44
N ALA A 173 17.59 4.15 -2.01
CA ALA A 173 16.81 3.08 -1.44
C ALA A 173 17.51 1.73 -1.62
N ALA A 174 17.83 1.07 -0.51
CA ALA A 174 18.39 -0.28 -0.52
C ALA A 174 17.25 -1.31 -0.58
N VAL A 175 16.66 -1.51 -1.75
CA VAL A 175 15.52 -2.41 -2.02
C VAL A 175 15.92 -3.54 -2.95
N VAL A 176 15.11 -4.61 -2.97
CA VAL A 176 15.34 -5.79 -3.83
C VAL A 176 14.74 -5.59 -5.23
N TRP A 177 13.64 -4.82 -5.34
CA TRP A 177 12.88 -4.74 -6.58
C TRP A 177 13.23 -3.48 -7.37
N GLY A 178 13.64 -3.64 -8.63
CA GLY A 178 13.96 -2.54 -9.54
C GLY A 178 12.74 -1.77 -10.03
N ARG A 179 11.55 -2.38 -9.99
CA ARG A 179 10.26 -1.74 -10.28
C ARG A 179 9.12 -2.57 -9.70
N ILE A 180 8.05 -1.89 -9.27
CA ILE A 180 6.78 -2.52 -8.89
C ILE A 180 5.66 -1.87 -9.69
N VAL A 181 4.71 -2.66 -10.18
CA VAL A 181 3.45 -2.18 -10.75
C VAL A 181 2.32 -2.75 -9.91
N GLU A 182 1.48 -1.88 -9.37
CA GLU A 182 0.35 -2.27 -8.52
C GLU A 182 -0.97 -1.76 -9.09
N GLN A 183 -1.99 -2.61 -9.13
CA GLN A 183 -3.33 -2.24 -9.54
C GLN A 183 -4.24 -2.16 -8.32
N VAL A 184 -4.93 -1.02 -8.18
CA VAL A 184 -5.86 -0.72 -7.10
C VAL A 184 -7.23 -0.39 -7.64
N ARG A 185 -8.26 -1.00 -7.08
CA ARG A 185 -9.66 -0.73 -7.41
C ARG A 185 -10.12 0.58 -6.76
N LYS A 186 -10.61 1.52 -7.57
CA LYS A 186 -10.94 2.89 -7.12
C LYS A 186 -12.04 2.97 -6.09
N ARG A 187 -13.13 2.21 -6.26
CA ARG A 187 -14.35 2.33 -5.44
C ARG A 187 -14.13 2.10 -3.95
N ASP A 188 -13.13 1.29 -3.58
CA ASP A 188 -12.91 0.83 -2.20
C ASP A 188 -11.43 0.73 -1.83
N LEU A 189 -10.52 1.17 -2.71
CA LEU A 189 -9.07 1.16 -2.51
C LEU A 189 -8.49 -0.24 -2.26
N MET A 190 -9.12 -1.28 -2.84
CA MET A 190 -8.61 -2.64 -2.69
C MET A 190 -7.54 -2.92 -3.72
N PRO A 191 -6.34 -3.38 -3.30
CA PRO A 191 -5.34 -3.89 -4.22
C PRO A 191 -5.90 -5.13 -4.92
N LEU A 192 -5.65 -5.27 -6.22
CA LEU A 192 -6.07 -6.41 -7.02
C LEU A 192 -4.88 -7.31 -7.34
N TRP A 193 -3.77 -6.72 -7.75
CA TRP A 193 -2.51 -7.42 -8.00
C TRP A 193 -1.32 -6.46 -7.91
N ALA A 194 -0.13 -7.03 -7.68
CA ALA A 194 1.16 -6.36 -7.84
C ALA A 194 2.12 -7.23 -8.64
N ARG A 195 2.98 -6.62 -9.46
CA ARG A 195 4.03 -7.25 -10.23
C ARG A 195 5.37 -6.66 -9.87
N TYR A 196 6.31 -7.52 -9.56
CA TYR A 196 7.64 -7.16 -9.09
C TYR A 196 8.66 -7.50 -10.17
N TYR A 197 9.47 -6.52 -10.53
CA TYR A 197 10.50 -6.63 -11.57
C TYR A 197 11.89 -6.50 -10.95
N ASP A 198 12.85 -7.24 -11.47
CA ASP A 198 14.24 -7.16 -11.05
C ASP A 198 14.96 -5.90 -11.63
N ASP A 199 16.25 -5.74 -11.30
CA ASP A 199 17.07 -4.61 -11.79
C ASP A 199 17.26 -4.61 -13.31
N ARG A 200 17.00 -5.73 -13.99
CA ARG A 200 17.06 -5.84 -15.46
C ARG A 200 15.72 -5.54 -16.11
N GLY A 201 14.68 -5.32 -15.32
CA GLY A 201 13.32 -5.08 -15.77
C GLY A 201 12.57 -6.36 -16.16
N GLU A 202 13.08 -7.55 -15.79
CA GLU A 202 12.40 -8.82 -16.00
C GLU A 202 11.39 -9.07 -14.88
N LEU A 203 10.21 -9.62 -15.22
CA LEU A 203 9.19 -9.97 -14.24
C LEU A 203 9.74 -11.10 -13.34
N ALA A 204 9.90 -10.80 -12.05
CA ALA A 204 10.39 -11.77 -11.07
C ALA A 204 9.26 -12.56 -10.41
N ARG A 205 8.17 -11.87 -10.04
CA ARG A 205 6.98 -12.50 -9.43
C ARG A 205 5.72 -11.64 -9.60
N SER A 206 4.57 -12.27 -9.43
CA SER A 206 3.28 -11.59 -9.28
C SER A 206 2.62 -11.95 -7.96
N LEU A 207 1.87 -11.00 -7.41
CA LEU A 207 1.04 -11.13 -6.22
C LEU A 207 -0.40 -10.81 -6.61
N ARG A 208 -1.35 -11.68 -6.27
CA ARG A 208 -2.79 -11.43 -6.44
C ARG A 208 -3.47 -11.35 -5.09
N PHE A 209 -4.45 -10.46 -4.99
CA PHE A 209 -5.28 -10.24 -3.82
C PHE A 209 -6.70 -10.72 -4.13
N GLU A 210 -7.19 -11.65 -3.34
CA GLU A 210 -8.42 -12.38 -3.61
C GLU A 210 -9.30 -12.49 -2.34
N ASP A 211 -10.54 -12.95 -2.51
CA ASP A 211 -11.46 -13.26 -1.41
C ASP A 211 -11.68 -12.07 -0.46
N PHE A 212 -12.14 -10.94 -1.03
CA PHE A 212 -12.38 -9.72 -0.25
C PHE A 212 -13.53 -9.91 0.75
N LYS A 213 -13.24 -9.78 2.04
CA LYS A 213 -14.19 -9.97 3.15
C LYS A 213 -14.00 -8.88 4.21
N THR A 214 -15.03 -8.65 4.99
CA THR A 214 -14.92 -7.78 6.17
C THR A 214 -14.31 -8.55 7.33
N MET A 215 -13.13 -8.13 7.78
CA MET A 215 -12.46 -8.61 9.00
C MET A 215 -12.10 -7.41 9.89
N GLY A 216 -12.27 -7.53 11.20
CA GLY A 216 -11.99 -6.43 12.12
C GLY A 216 -12.69 -5.10 11.76
N GLY A 217 -13.87 -5.17 11.13
CA GLY A 217 -14.64 -3.99 10.70
C GLY A 217 -14.16 -3.34 9.38
N ARG A 218 -13.16 -3.90 8.68
CA ARG A 218 -12.62 -3.36 7.43
C ARG A 218 -12.72 -4.39 6.31
N LEU A 219 -12.97 -3.91 5.08
CA LEU A 219 -12.83 -4.73 3.88
C LEU A 219 -11.35 -4.99 3.64
N VAL A 220 -10.98 -6.26 3.49
CA VAL A 220 -9.59 -6.68 3.21
C VAL A 220 -9.58 -7.89 2.29
N PRO A 221 -8.52 -8.09 1.47
CA PRO A 221 -8.29 -9.37 0.82
C PRO A 221 -7.93 -10.41 1.88
N THR A 222 -8.61 -11.53 1.90
CA THR A 222 -8.33 -12.61 2.87
C THR A 222 -7.45 -13.69 2.28
N ARG A 223 -7.13 -13.61 1.00
CA ARG A 223 -6.25 -14.52 0.31
C ARG A 223 -5.26 -13.74 -0.55
N MET A 224 -3.98 -14.05 -0.41
CA MET A 224 -2.89 -13.53 -1.22
C MET A 224 -2.14 -14.69 -1.88
N VAL A 225 -1.87 -14.58 -3.19
CA VAL A 225 -1.18 -15.62 -3.97
C VAL A 225 0.05 -15.00 -4.61
N VAL A 226 1.23 -15.50 -4.23
CA VAL A 226 2.51 -15.14 -4.86
C VAL A 226 2.94 -16.25 -5.80
N GLU A 227 3.28 -15.87 -7.03
CA GLU A 227 3.77 -16.78 -8.07
C GLU A 227 5.08 -16.23 -8.65
N PRO A 228 6.20 -16.96 -8.55
CA PRO A 228 7.45 -16.60 -9.22
C PRO A 228 7.28 -16.77 -10.74
N ALA A 229 7.83 -15.84 -11.52
CA ALA A 229 7.67 -15.86 -12.97
C ALA A 229 8.54 -16.94 -13.66
N ASP A 230 9.68 -17.26 -13.05
CA ASP A 230 10.66 -18.23 -13.55
C ASP A 230 10.38 -19.69 -13.15
N LYS A 231 9.33 -19.94 -12.30
CA LYS A 231 8.98 -21.26 -11.77
C LYS A 231 7.51 -21.57 -11.92
N PRO A 232 7.05 -21.91 -13.13
CA PRO A 232 5.65 -22.25 -13.38
C PRO A 232 5.16 -23.37 -12.46
N GLY A 233 4.00 -23.16 -11.80
CA GLY A 233 3.39 -24.13 -10.88
C GLY A 233 3.88 -24.01 -9.43
N GLU A 234 4.89 -23.22 -9.13
CA GLU A 234 5.24 -22.85 -7.76
C GLU A 234 4.38 -21.68 -7.26
N SER A 235 4.03 -21.69 -5.98
CA SER A 235 3.29 -20.60 -5.37
C SER A 235 3.43 -20.57 -3.86
N THR A 236 3.18 -19.40 -3.29
CA THR A 236 2.89 -19.24 -1.85
C THR A 236 1.53 -18.58 -1.70
N VAL A 237 0.66 -19.20 -0.92
CA VAL A 237 -0.67 -18.69 -0.63
C VAL A 237 -0.75 -18.34 0.85
N ILE A 238 -1.12 -17.10 1.16
CA ILE A 238 -1.47 -16.67 2.52
C ILE A 238 -2.98 -16.54 2.59
N THR A 239 -3.59 -17.16 3.60
CA THR A 239 -5.02 -17.05 3.89
C THR A 239 -5.21 -16.58 5.33
N TYR A 240 -5.91 -15.46 5.51
CA TYR A 240 -6.28 -14.96 6.84
C TYR A 240 -7.48 -15.75 7.37
N ALA A 241 -7.33 -16.34 8.56
CA ALA A 241 -8.41 -16.99 9.28
C ALA A 241 -9.18 -15.95 10.13
N ASP A 242 -8.45 -15.04 10.75
CA ASP A 242 -8.97 -13.88 11.48
C ASP A 242 -8.00 -12.70 11.35
N LEU A 243 -8.53 -11.49 11.56
CA LEU A 243 -7.74 -10.26 11.59
C LEU A 243 -8.48 -9.19 12.40
N GLU A 244 -7.81 -8.62 13.38
CA GLU A 244 -8.29 -7.51 14.20
C GLU A 244 -7.35 -6.32 14.01
N PHE A 245 -7.93 -5.12 13.97
CA PHE A 245 -7.19 -3.87 13.82
C PHE A 245 -7.28 -3.01 15.07
N ASP A 246 -6.34 -2.06 15.19
CA ASP A 246 -6.29 -1.06 16.24
C ASP A 246 -6.32 -1.68 17.64
N VAL A 247 -5.69 -2.86 17.78
CA VAL A 247 -5.56 -3.59 19.05
C VAL A 247 -4.55 -2.90 19.97
N PRO A 248 -4.72 -2.98 21.31
CA PRO A 248 -3.83 -2.32 22.27
C PRO A 248 -2.46 -3.02 22.32
N LEU A 249 -1.56 -2.66 21.43
CA LEU A 249 -0.16 -3.10 21.40
C LEU A 249 0.75 -1.89 21.65
N ASP A 250 1.83 -2.10 22.37
CA ASP A 250 2.90 -1.12 22.52
C ASP A 250 4.27 -1.71 22.11
N VAL A 251 5.27 -0.85 21.97
CA VAL A 251 6.61 -1.23 21.49
C VAL A 251 7.25 -2.33 22.36
N SER A 252 6.98 -2.39 23.67
CA SER A 252 7.57 -3.37 24.57
C SER A 252 7.13 -4.82 24.26
N PHE A 253 5.97 -4.98 23.59
CA PHE A 253 5.51 -6.26 23.09
C PHE A 253 6.50 -6.86 22.05
N PHE A 254 7.14 -6.01 21.23
CA PHE A 254 8.03 -6.41 20.14
C PHE A 254 9.49 -6.50 20.64
N SER A 255 9.78 -7.48 21.48
CA SER A 255 11.08 -7.65 22.13
C SER A 255 11.67 -9.04 21.88
N LEU A 256 13.00 -9.16 21.98
CA LEU A 256 13.66 -10.47 21.89
C LEU A 256 13.17 -11.46 22.97
N ARG A 257 12.78 -10.97 24.15
CA ARG A 257 12.16 -11.81 25.18
C ARG A 257 10.82 -12.38 24.68
N ARG A 258 10.01 -11.56 24.01
CA ARG A 258 8.73 -12.02 23.47
C ARG A 258 8.93 -12.98 22.30
N LEU A 259 9.96 -12.73 21.47
CA LEU A 259 10.34 -13.62 20.37
C LEU A 259 10.65 -15.05 20.86
N GLN A 260 11.29 -15.19 22.02
CA GLN A 260 11.71 -16.46 22.59
C GLN A 260 10.65 -17.20 23.42
N ARG A 261 9.49 -16.55 23.69
CA ARG A 261 8.42 -17.20 24.47
C ARG A 261 7.78 -18.34 23.69
N GLU A 262 7.34 -19.38 24.44
CA GLU A 262 6.63 -20.52 23.83
C GLU A 262 5.27 -20.11 23.24
N ALA A 263 4.85 -20.82 22.20
CA ALA A 263 3.52 -20.69 21.62
C ALA A 263 2.49 -21.19 22.64
N GLY A 264 1.76 -20.29 23.30
CA GLY A 264 0.75 -20.64 24.32
C GLY A 264 0.78 -19.77 25.57
N SER A 265 1.79 -18.88 25.67
CA SER A 265 1.92 -17.90 26.78
C SER A 265 1.39 -16.49 26.40
N ASP A 266 0.52 -16.41 25.40
CA ASP A 266 -0.08 -15.15 24.88
C ASP A 266 -1.42 -14.84 25.50
#